data_69d3ae7f3938715264986fb42a31e7f8
#
_entry.id   69d3ae7f3938715264986fb42a31e7f8
#
_cell.length_a   1.000
_cell.length_b   1.000
_cell.length_c   1.000
_cell.angle_alpha   90.00
_cell.angle_beta   90.00
_cell.angle_gamma   90.00
#
_symmetry.space_group_name_H-M   'P 1'
#
loop_
_entity.id
_entity.type
_entity.pdbx_description
1 polymer ?
#
loop_
_entity_poly.entity_id
_entity_poly.type
_entity_poly.pdbx_seq_one_letter_code
_entity_poly.pdbx_strand_id
1 'polypeptide(L)'
;HRLSSAASDVYKRQGLYHLYRKDILEIRKNLEIPCSFERQVFPMMSKAGLLSTYTVNGDMLDVGTLESYISAHIVKGEDNWISPNNVEISKSAIIKNSVILDNCIIEDNVTITNSIISNNSIISNGTIINEEIIRKS
;
A
#
# COMPACT_ATOMS: atom_id res chain seq x y z
N HIS A 1 28.80 4.56 -16.94
CA HIS A 1 27.88 5.65 -16.55
C HIS A 1 28.12 6.02 -15.10
N ARG A 2 28.64 7.21 -14.90
CA ARG A 2 28.74 7.86 -13.58
C ARG A 2 27.34 8.15 -13.08
N LEU A 3 26.95 7.53 -12.01
CA LEU A 3 25.73 7.87 -11.27
C LEU A 3 26.07 9.01 -10.32
N SER A 4 25.53 10.17 -10.60
CA SER A 4 25.71 11.39 -9.79
C SER A 4 24.63 11.49 -8.73
N SER A 5 25.05 11.99 -7.60
CA SER A 5 24.36 12.67 -6.49
C SER A 5 23.44 11.86 -5.57
N ALA A 6 23.69 12.09 -4.27
CA ALA A 6 23.00 11.47 -3.14
C ALA A 6 21.45 11.64 -3.11
N ALA A 7 20.90 12.66 -3.78
CA ALA A 7 19.46 12.89 -3.85
C ALA A 7 18.73 11.91 -4.79
N SER A 8 19.42 11.41 -5.84
CA SER A 8 18.85 10.44 -6.77
C SER A 8 18.85 9.02 -6.22
N ASP A 9 19.71 8.74 -5.22
CA ASP A 9 19.85 7.40 -4.65
C ASP A 9 18.72 7.00 -3.71
N VAL A 10 18.00 7.95 -3.13
CA VAL A 10 16.88 7.68 -2.23
C VAL A 10 15.69 7.10 -3.02
N TYR A 11 15.44 7.58 -4.22
CA TYR A 11 14.34 7.09 -5.08
C TYR A 11 14.67 5.77 -5.82
N LYS A 12 15.94 5.45 -6.01
CA LYS A 12 16.37 4.24 -6.72
C LYS A 12 16.36 2.96 -5.88
N ARG A 13 16.06 3.05 -4.59
CA ARG A 13 16.06 1.93 -3.65
C ARG A 13 14.66 1.44 -3.27
N GLN A 14 13.62 1.99 -3.88
CA GLN A 14 12.27 1.44 -3.79
C GLN A 14 12.18 0.26 -4.75
N GLY A 15 11.92 -0.93 -4.22
CA GLY A 15 11.89 -2.14 -5.04
C GLY A 15 11.39 -3.35 -4.26
N LEU A 16 11.07 -4.39 -5.02
CA LEU A 16 10.81 -5.71 -4.47
C LEU A 16 12.14 -6.41 -4.26
N TYR A 17 12.33 -6.96 -3.08
CA TYR A 17 13.53 -7.72 -2.74
C TYR A 17 13.18 -9.19 -2.56
N HIS A 18 13.88 -10.06 -3.27
CA HIS A 18 13.82 -11.49 -3.05
C HIS A 18 15.11 -11.92 -2.35
N LEU A 19 15.00 -12.38 -1.11
CA LEU A 19 16.13 -12.71 -0.25
C LEU A 19 16.03 -14.15 0.24
N TYR A 20 17.14 -14.88 0.21
CA TYR A 20 17.19 -16.17 0.86
C TYR A 20 17.38 -16.00 2.36
N ARG A 21 16.51 -16.62 3.14
CA ARG A 21 16.55 -16.54 4.61
C ARG A 21 17.91 -16.93 5.18
N LYS A 22 18.55 -17.95 4.61
CA LYS A 22 19.88 -18.42 5.06
C LYS A 22 20.94 -17.33 4.97
N ASP A 23 20.94 -16.54 3.89
CA ASP A 23 21.92 -15.48 3.65
C ASP A 23 21.71 -14.30 4.61
N ILE A 24 20.46 -13.96 4.88
CA ILE A 24 20.11 -12.95 5.88
C ILE A 24 20.53 -13.36 7.28
N LEU A 25 20.32 -14.63 7.66
CA LEU A 25 20.72 -15.13 8.96
C LEU A 25 22.25 -15.14 9.13
N GLU A 26 22.99 -15.41 8.07
CA GLU A 26 24.46 -15.36 8.11
C GLU A 26 24.98 -13.93 8.25
N ILE A 27 24.46 -13.01 7.45
CA ILE A 27 24.83 -11.57 7.49
C ILE A 27 24.50 -10.98 8.87
N ARG A 28 23.35 -11.34 9.45
CA ARG A 28 22.90 -10.86 10.76
C ARG A 28 23.91 -11.12 11.88
N LYS A 29 24.69 -12.18 11.80
CA LYS A 29 25.71 -12.50 12.83
C LYS A 29 26.76 -11.39 12.98
N ASN A 30 26.96 -10.60 11.93
CA ASN A 30 27.97 -9.54 11.87
C ASN A 30 27.37 -8.13 11.92
N LEU A 31 26.08 -8.00 12.28
CA LEU A 31 25.39 -6.72 12.32
C LEU A 31 24.85 -6.44 13.71
N GLU A 32 25.03 -5.20 14.16
CA GLU A 32 24.33 -4.67 15.33
C GLU A 32 22.85 -4.41 14.98
N ILE A 33 21.95 -4.68 15.93
CA ILE A 33 20.51 -4.49 15.79
C ILE A 33 20.07 -3.30 16.64
N PRO A 34 19.28 -2.36 16.11
CA PRO A 34 18.62 -2.35 14.80
C PRO A 34 19.56 -1.99 13.64
N CYS A 35 19.35 -2.61 12.47
CA CYS A 35 20.10 -2.33 11.24
C CYS A 35 19.18 -2.03 10.05
N SER A 36 19.66 -1.22 9.10
CA SER A 36 18.95 -0.91 7.85
C SER A 36 19.40 -1.82 6.73
N PHE A 37 18.46 -2.39 5.98
CA PHE A 37 18.77 -3.17 4.80
C PHE A 37 19.52 -2.34 3.76
N GLU A 38 19.08 -1.11 3.49
CA GLU A 38 19.63 -0.25 2.45
C GLU A 38 21.02 0.30 2.83
N ARG A 39 21.22 0.63 4.10
CA ARG A 39 22.44 1.29 4.55
C ARG A 39 23.55 0.31 4.95
N GLN A 40 23.18 -0.88 5.41
CA GLN A 40 24.15 -1.81 5.99
C GLN A 40 24.15 -3.16 5.26
N VAL A 41 22.99 -3.81 5.10
CA VAL A 41 22.91 -5.16 4.55
C VAL A 41 23.24 -5.19 3.04
N PHE A 42 22.55 -4.39 2.23
CA PHE A 42 22.77 -4.41 0.78
C PHE A 42 24.19 -3.98 0.34
N PRO A 43 24.84 -2.98 0.96
CA PRO A 43 26.23 -2.71 0.65
C PRO A 43 27.19 -3.85 0.96
N MET A 44 26.96 -4.60 2.05
CA MET A 44 27.73 -5.80 2.36
C MET A 44 27.51 -6.91 1.32
N MET A 45 26.24 -7.18 0.99
CA MET A 45 25.88 -8.17 -0.03
C MET A 45 26.48 -7.81 -1.41
N SER A 46 26.44 -6.54 -1.77
CA SER A 46 27.01 -6.03 -3.02
C SER A 46 28.53 -6.27 -3.09
N LYS A 47 29.25 -5.94 -2.01
CA LYS A 47 30.69 -6.17 -1.90
C LYS A 47 31.04 -7.66 -1.98
N ALA A 48 30.18 -8.51 -1.46
CA ALA A 48 30.34 -9.97 -1.49
C ALA A 48 29.88 -10.60 -2.84
N GLY A 49 29.40 -9.81 -3.80
CA GLY A 49 28.88 -10.31 -5.08
C GLY A 49 27.57 -11.12 -4.95
N LEU A 50 26.84 -10.92 -3.87
CA LEU A 50 25.59 -11.64 -3.56
C LEU A 50 24.33 -10.91 -4.00
N LEU A 51 24.46 -9.71 -4.59
CA LEU A 51 23.34 -8.93 -5.12
C LEU A 51 23.29 -9.04 -6.65
N SER A 52 22.11 -9.33 -7.14
CA SER A 52 21.76 -9.21 -8.56
C SER A 52 20.56 -8.32 -8.75
N THR A 53 20.45 -7.70 -9.91
CA THR A 53 19.30 -6.87 -10.28
C THR A 53 18.50 -7.57 -11.36
N TYR A 54 17.20 -7.47 -11.26
CA TYR A 54 16.27 -7.93 -12.27
C TYR A 54 15.37 -6.79 -12.71
N THR A 55 15.27 -6.54 -14.00
CA THR A 55 14.37 -5.52 -14.54
C THR A 55 13.01 -6.13 -14.79
N VAL A 56 12.00 -5.64 -14.10
CA VAL A 56 10.61 -5.99 -14.34
C VAL A 56 10.01 -4.99 -15.33
N ASN A 57 9.41 -5.51 -16.41
CA ASN A 57 8.63 -4.69 -17.33
C ASN A 57 7.19 -4.63 -16.83
N GLY A 58 6.76 -3.46 -16.38
CA GLY A 58 5.41 -3.22 -15.88
C GLY A 58 5.38 -2.04 -14.91
N ASP A 59 4.18 -1.55 -14.65
CA ASP A 59 3.96 -0.49 -13.69
C ASP A 59 4.02 -1.07 -12.26
N MET A 60 4.73 -0.37 -11.38
CA MET A 60 4.78 -0.70 -9.97
C MET A 60 4.03 0.40 -9.20
N LEU A 61 3.01 -0.01 -8.45
CA LEU A 61 2.28 0.87 -7.55
C LEU A 61 2.82 0.70 -6.14
N ASP A 62 3.32 1.81 -5.57
CA ASP A 62 3.67 1.86 -4.15
C ASP A 62 2.43 2.25 -3.34
N VAL A 63 1.91 1.30 -2.58
CA VAL A 63 0.66 1.45 -1.82
C VAL A 63 0.97 1.64 -0.34
N GLY A 64 1.57 2.79 0.00
CA GLY A 64 1.97 3.12 1.37
C GLY A 64 1.07 4.13 2.08
N THR A 65 0.12 4.74 1.38
CA THR A 65 -0.78 5.78 1.93
C THR A 65 -2.24 5.47 1.63
N LEU A 66 -3.16 6.13 2.33
CA LEU A 66 -4.60 6.06 2.06
C LEU A 66 -4.90 6.41 0.60
N GLU A 67 -4.33 7.50 0.12
CA GLU A 67 -4.53 8.01 -1.23
C GLU A 67 -4.01 7.03 -2.30
N SER A 68 -2.79 6.48 -2.11
CA SER A 68 -2.23 5.50 -3.05
C SER A 68 -3.00 4.18 -3.06
N TYR A 69 -3.56 3.77 -1.91
CA TYR A 69 -4.43 2.59 -1.83
C TYR A 69 -5.73 2.80 -2.61
N ILE A 70 -6.39 3.95 -2.42
CA ILE A 70 -7.61 4.32 -3.15
C ILE A 70 -7.32 4.35 -4.65
N SER A 71 -6.26 5.06 -5.05
CA SER A 71 -5.86 5.17 -6.47
C SER A 71 -5.52 3.83 -7.12
N ALA A 72 -5.01 2.87 -6.34
CA ALA A 72 -4.72 1.52 -6.83
C ALA A 72 -5.97 0.68 -7.12
N HIS A 73 -7.09 1.01 -6.47
CA HIS A 73 -8.36 0.30 -6.64
C HIS A 73 -9.26 0.92 -7.71
N ILE A 74 -9.27 2.25 -7.80
CA ILE A 74 -10.17 2.96 -8.71
C ILE A 74 -9.67 2.84 -10.15
N VAL A 75 -10.48 2.24 -10.99
CA VAL A 75 -10.22 2.14 -12.43
C VAL A 75 -10.40 3.52 -13.07
N LYS A 76 -9.58 3.84 -14.05
CA LYS A 76 -9.64 5.12 -14.76
C LYS A 76 -11.03 5.38 -15.33
N GLY A 77 -11.66 6.46 -14.86
CA GLY A 77 -13.00 6.88 -15.26
C GLY A 77 -14.11 6.47 -14.29
N GLU A 78 -13.79 5.78 -13.20
CA GLU A 78 -14.70 5.50 -12.10
C GLU A 78 -14.42 6.43 -10.92
N ASP A 79 -15.46 6.74 -10.15
CA ASP A 79 -15.36 7.61 -8.97
C ASP A 79 -15.04 6.83 -7.69
N ASN A 80 -15.30 5.52 -7.67
CA ASN A 80 -15.15 4.68 -6.49
C ASN A 80 -14.81 3.25 -6.88
N TRP A 81 -14.31 2.48 -5.90
CA TRP A 81 -14.27 1.03 -6.00
C TRP A 81 -15.13 0.40 -4.91
N ILE A 82 -16.08 -0.44 -5.32
CA ILE A 82 -16.98 -1.15 -4.43
C ILE A 82 -16.80 -2.65 -4.68
N SER A 83 -16.56 -3.41 -3.62
CA SER A 83 -16.44 -4.86 -3.72
C SER A 83 -17.71 -5.47 -4.30
N PRO A 84 -17.59 -6.46 -5.21
CA PRO A 84 -18.72 -7.24 -5.67
C PRO A 84 -19.27 -8.21 -4.62
N ASN A 85 -18.62 -8.36 -3.47
CA ASN A 85 -18.92 -9.38 -2.47
C ASN A 85 -19.77 -8.82 -1.33
N ASN A 86 -21.10 -8.99 -1.45
CA ASN A 86 -22.05 -8.73 -0.39
C ASN A 86 -21.94 -7.32 0.23
N VAL A 87 -22.00 -6.29 -0.62
CA VAL A 87 -22.04 -4.89 -0.19
C VAL A 87 -23.42 -4.32 -0.45
N GLU A 88 -24.05 -3.80 0.59
CA GLU A 88 -25.35 -3.14 0.54
C GLU A 88 -25.17 -1.64 0.72
N ILE A 89 -25.66 -0.84 -0.23
CA ILE A 89 -25.53 0.63 -0.21
C ILE A 89 -26.92 1.23 -0.42
N SER A 90 -27.32 2.08 0.50
CA SER A 90 -28.56 2.85 0.37
C SER A 90 -28.50 3.78 -0.85
N LYS A 91 -29.65 3.96 -1.50
CA LYS A 91 -29.78 4.90 -2.63
C LYS A 91 -29.55 6.36 -2.26
N SER A 92 -29.69 6.71 -0.98
CA SER A 92 -29.45 8.04 -0.45
C SER A 92 -27.99 8.29 -0.05
N ALA A 93 -27.14 7.26 -0.06
CA ALA A 93 -25.74 7.37 0.28
C ALA A 93 -24.94 8.07 -0.86
N ILE A 94 -23.98 8.87 -0.48
CA ILE A 94 -23.04 9.56 -1.38
C ILE A 94 -21.65 9.01 -1.12
N ILE A 95 -21.05 8.40 -2.14
CA ILE A 95 -19.69 7.83 -2.05
C ILE A 95 -18.85 8.46 -3.17
N LYS A 96 -17.68 9.02 -2.83
CA LYS A 96 -16.75 9.63 -3.77
C LYS A 96 -15.31 9.32 -3.43
N ASN A 97 -14.49 8.99 -4.42
CA ASN A 97 -13.06 8.70 -4.30
C ASN A 97 -12.77 7.77 -3.11
N SER A 98 -13.51 6.66 -3.02
CA SER A 98 -13.48 5.79 -1.85
C SER A 98 -13.51 4.31 -2.22
N VAL A 99 -13.04 3.48 -1.31
CA VAL A 99 -12.99 2.01 -1.46
C VAL A 99 -13.89 1.39 -0.40
N ILE A 100 -14.86 0.59 -0.83
CA ILE A 100 -15.75 -0.18 0.05
C ILE A 100 -15.42 -1.65 -0.10
N LEU A 101 -14.93 -2.28 0.96
CA LEU A 101 -14.54 -3.68 0.97
C LEU A 101 -15.73 -4.61 1.24
N ASP A 102 -15.46 -5.92 1.38
CA ASP A 102 -16.48 -6.97 1.42
C ASP A 102 -17.43 -6.88 2.63
N ASN A 103 -18.66 -7.34 2.45
CA ASN A 103 -19.67 -7.49 3.49
C ASN A 103 -19.96 -6.18 4.25
N CYS A 104 -20.01 -5.06 3.56
CA CYS A 104 -20.32 -3.76 4.16
C CYS A 104 -21.79 -3.41 3.97
N ILE A 105 -22.35 -2.71 4.97
CA ILE A 105 -23.69 -2.13 4.90
C ILE A 105 -23.53 -0.61 5.07
N ILE A 106 -23.98 0.15 4.08
CA ILE A 106 -23.99 1.61 4.09
C ILE A 106 -25.45 2.08 4.16
N GLU A 107 -25.84 2.59 5.30
CA GLU A 107 -27.22 3.00 5.56
C GLU A 107 -27.58 4.34 4.88
N ASP A 108 -28.79 4.83 5.15
CA ASP A 108 -29.33 6.03 4.53
C ASP A 108 -28.55 7.30 4.88
N ASN A 109 -28.51 8.26 3.95
CA ASN A 109 -27.93 9.58 4.12
C ASN A 109 -26.44 9.57 4.57
N VAL A 110 -25.73 8.48 4.34
CA VAL A 110 -24.28 8.39 4.60
C VAL A 110 -23.52 9.13 3.51
N THR A 111 -22.48 9.86 3.91
CA THR A 111 -21.53 10.49 2.99
C THR A 111 -20.13 9.98 3.27
N ILE A 112 -19.48 9.38 2.27
CA ILE A 112 -18.12 8.84 2.35
C ILE A 112 -17.27 9.46 1.24
N THR A 113 -16.18 10.13 1.63
CA THR A 113 -15.24 10.75 0.68
C THR A 113 -13.80 10.43 1.05
N ASN A 114 -12.95 10.16 0.03
CA ASN A 114 -11.51 9.92 0.20
C ASN A 114 -11.17 8.87 1.27
N SER A 115 -11.97 7.83 1.39
CA SER A 115 -11.95 6.93 2.55
C SER A 115 -11.95 5.45 2.16
N ILE A 116 -11.55 4.61 3.10
CA ILE A 116 -11.61 3.15 2.97
C ILE A 116 -12.54 2.60 4.05
N ILE A 117 -13.53 1.83 3.65
CA ILE A 117 -14.41 1.08 4.56
C ILE A 117 -13.97 -0.38 4.52
N SER A 118 -13.46 -0.87 5.65
CA SER A 118 -12.96 -2.25 5.75
C SER A 118 -14.08 -3.28 5.83
N ASN A 119 -13.71 -4.53 5.58
CA ASN A 119 -14.63 -5.66 5.55
C ASN A 119 -15.52 -5.75 6.79
N ASN A 120 -16.77 -6.14 6.58
CA ASN A 120 -17.78 -6.36 7.61
C ASN A 120 -18.15 -5.12 8.42
N SER A 121 -18.01 -3.93 7.86
CA SER A 121 -18.39 -2.67 8.49
C SER A 121 -19.86 -2.32 8.24
N ILE A 122 -20.49 -1.73 9.24
CA ILE A 122 -21.82 -1.14 9.13
C ILE A 122 -21.67 0.35 9.38
N ILE A 123 -22.04 1.18 8.41
CA ILE A 123 -22.01 2.63 8.53
C ILE A 123 -23.42 3.12 8.72
N SER A 124 -23.69 3.66 9.93
CA SER A 124 -25.03 4.04 10.34
C SER A 124 -25.54 5.31 9.65
N ASN A 125 -26.86 5.39 9.57
CA ASN A 125 -27.59 6.50 8.96
C ASN A 125 -27.02 7.89 9.33
N GLY A 126 -26.87 8.74 8.34
CA GLY A 126 -26.45 10.13 8.51
C GLY A 126 -24.96 10.31 8.84
N THR A 127 -24.15 9.24 8.84
CA THR A 127 -22.71 9.33 9.11
C THR A 127 -21.98 10.04 7.98
N ILE A 128 -21.03 10.91 8.34
CA ILE A 128 -20.13 11.57 7.39
C ILE A 128 -18.70 11.09 7.68
N ILE A 129 -18.03 10.57 6.66
CA ILE A 129 -16.66 10.05 6.73
C ILE A 129 -15.84 10.74 5.65
N ASN A 130 -14.72 11.33 6.02
CA ASN A 130 -13.79 11.96 5.07
C ASN A 130 -12.34 11.73 5.47
N GLU A 131 -11.54 11.25 4.51
CA GLU A 131 -10.10 10.97 4.70
C GLU A 131 -9.80 9.99 5.85
N GLU A 132 -10.61 8.96 5.98
CA GLU A 132 -10.51 7.99 7.06
C GLU A 132 -10.39 6.53 6.57
N ILE A 133 -9.85 5.68 7.44
CA ILE A 133 -9.91 4.22 7.30
C ILE A 133 -10.79 3.69 8.42
N ILE A 134 -12.00 3.30 8.09
CA ILE A 134 -12.91 2.67 9.04
C ILE A 134 -12.55 1.19 9.16
N ARG A 135 -12.23 0.79 10.36
CA ARG A 135 -11.97 -0.62 10.71
C ARG A 135 -13.11 -1.14 11.55
N LYS A 136 -13.44 -2.42 11.36
CA LYS A 136 -14.38 -3.09 12.24
C LYS A 136 -13.82 -3.03 13.68
N SER A 137 -14.59 -2.49 14.60
CA SER A 137 -14.37 -2.59 16.05
C SER A 137 -14.72 -3.98 16.55
#